data_b402eb0221728cc2f496484eb20714fa
#
_entry.id   b402eb0221728cc2f496484eb20714fa
#
_cell.length_a   1.000
_cell.length_b   1.000
_cell.length_c   1.000
_cell.angle_alpha   90.00
_cell.angle_beta   90.00
_cell.angle_gamma   90.00
#
_symmetry.space_group_name_H-M   'P 1'
#
loop_
_entity.id
_entity.type
_entity.pdbx_description
1 polymer ?
#
loop_
_entity_poly.entity_id
_entity_poly.type
_entity_poly.pdbx_seq_one_letter_code
_entity_poly.pdbx_strand_id
1 'polypeptide(L)'
;MKSSVEKLSATRTKLTIEVPFEELKPEFDKAYATLAQQVNMPGFRKGKVPAKILEARLGRGVVLDQVINEMLPSRYSQAVEENDVKALGQPEIEISELEDGKHITFTAEVDVRPEIEVPDFSAISVEVAPLKADDEAIDAELKNLQARFGTLKPADRAVKKGDFVSIDLSATIDGETVDEATTEGLSHEVGNDSLIEGLDDALVGMKEGEESTFTSKLVAGEHADEEAEVTVKLGSVKERELPELDDDFAQLASEFDTLDELKESLKGQVEQQLKNTQAGEIRDKVLAEALEQTEFELPEGVVKEQVDAQIQQIIQQFGGDEKVFESMLAAQDMTREKFEEDARSSAEDSVRTQLFLDAVADKEQPEVSQEELMDHIAFTANQYGMDPNQFIMQLQQAGQLGGLFADVRRGKALALNIARTSVKDTDGADVDPKEYFGDVEAEAEKADKAEADKADKAEEKPKKAPAKKSTAKKSTAKKGTAKKSTAKKSTAKKATKKAAEKKED
;
A
#
# COMPACT_ATOMS: atom_id res chain seq x y z
N MET A 1 -4.49 38.71 5.43
CA MET A 1 -4.32 38.07 4.12
C MET A 1 -5.58 38.27 3.30
N LYS A 2 -5.45 38.45 1.98
CA LYS A 2 -6.59 38.39 1.05
C LYS A 2 -6.32 37.31 0.03
N SER A 3 -7.34 36.49 -0.23
CA SER A 3 -7.28 35.44 -1.23
C SER A 3 -8.45 35.54 -2.21
N SER A 4 -8.21 35.18 -3.47
CA SER A 4 -9.24 35.05 -4.49
C SER A 4 -9.00 33.78 -5.30
N VAL A 5 -10.09 33.18 -5.77
CA VAL A 5 -10.08 31.93 -6.51
C VAL A 5 -10.60 32.18 -7.91
N GLU A 6 -9.88 31.70 -8.90
CA GLU A 6 -10.26 31.69 -10.30
C GLU A 6 -10.25 30.26 -10.82
N LYS A 7 -11.38 29.77 -11.32
CA LYS A 7 -11.50 28.43 -11.89
C LYS A 7 -10.97 28.43 -13.32
N LEU A 8 -9.87 27.76 -13.60
CA LEU A 8 -9.24 27.68 -14.93
C LEU A 8 -9.89 26.57 -15.78
N SER A 9 -10.19 25.42 -15.17
CA SER A 9 -10.90 24.30 -15.80
C SER A 9 -11.77 23.56 -14.77
N ALA A 10 -12.36 22.44 -15.16
CA ALA A 10 -13.09 21.59 -14.22
C ALA A 10 -12.16 20.98 -13.15
N THR A 11 -10.87 20.82 -13.48
CA THR A 11 -9.87 20.15 -12.66
C THR A 11 -8.73 21.04 -12.20
N ARG A 12 -8.70 22.35 -12.57
CA ARG A 12 -7.59 23.25 -12.24
C ARG A 12 -8.09 24.61 -11.78
N THR A 13 -7.51 25.12 -10.71
CA THR A 13 -7.87 26.38 -10.07
C THR A 13 -6.63 27.19 -9.76
N LYS A 14 -6.74 28.51 -9.93
CA LYS A 14 -5.73 29.49 -9.60
C LYS A 14 -6.14 30.27 -8.36
N LEU A 15 -5.31 30.21 -7.34
CA LEU A 15 -5.43 31.02 -6.12
C LEU A 15 -4.49 32.22 -6.24
N THR A 16 -5.01 33.42 -6.05
CA THR A 16 -4.20 34.65 -5.92
C THR A 16 -4.23 35.10 -4.48
N ILE A 17 -3.06 35.18 -3.84
CA ILE A 17 -2.92 35.40 -2.40
C ILE A 17 -2.05 36.65 -2.19
N GLU A 18 -2.63 37.65 -1.53
CA GLU A 18 -1.96 38.90 -1.13
C GLU A 18 -1.74 38.89 0.39
N VAL A 19 -0.48 38.97 0.80
CA VAL A 19 -0.08 38.96 2.22
C VAL A 19 0.57 40.31 2.58
N PRO A 20 -0.05 41.13 3.46
CA PRO A 20 0.54 42.37 3.96
C PRO A 20 1.81 42.11 4.78
N PHE A 21 2.83 42.95 4.64
CA PHE A 21 4.08 42.83 5.37
C PHE A 21 3.91 42.84 6.90
N GLU A 22 2.87 43.49 7.39
CA GLU A 22 2.57 43.54 8.83
C GLU A 22 2.26 42.17 9.41
N GLU A 23 1.69 41.26 8.60
CA GLU A 23 1.36 39.88 8.97
C GLU A 23 2.57 38.92 8.87
N LEU A 24 3.67 39.33 8.20
CA LEU A 24 4.86 38.51 7.97
C LEU A 24 5.90 38.59 9.10
N LYS A 25 5.61 39.30 10.19
CA LYS A 25 6.58 39.44 11.29
C LYS A 25 7.03 38.11 11.90
N PRO A 26 6.14 37.13 12.14
CA PRO A 26 6.56 35.82 12.65
C PRO A 26 7.49 35.07 11.70
N GLU A 27 7.24 35.19 10.40
CA GLU A 27 8.04 34.54 9.33
C GLU A 27 9.41 35.22 9.23
N PHE A 28 9.49 36.53 9.35
CA PHE A 28 10.77 37.25 9.46
C PHE A 28 11.59 36.78 10.68
N ASP A 29 10.94 36.63 11.83
CA ASP A 29 11.62 36.17 13.07
C ASP A 29 12.17 34.74 12.89
N LYS A 30 11.40 33.86 12.22
CA LYS A 30 11.85 32.49 11.87
C LYS A 30 13.00 32.52 10.85
N ALA A 31 12.86 33.27 9.76
CA ALA A 31 13.88 33.40 8.73
C ALA A 31 15.21 33.89 9.29
N TYR A 32 15.20 34.93 10.17
CA TYR A 32 16.41 35.38 10.86
C TYR A 32 16.99 34.30 11.77
N ALA A 33 16.15 33.52 12.47
CA ALA A 33 16.62 32.44 13.32
C ALA A 33 17.26 31.30 12.49
N THR A 34 16.67 30.93 11.37
CA THR A 34 17.19 29.94 10.42
C THR A 34 18.51 30.38 9.81
N LEU A 35 18.56 31.60 9.25
CA LEU A 35 19.78 32.18 8.68
C LEU A 35 20.91 32.34 9.72
N ALA A 36 20.56 32.71 10.98
CA ALA A 36 21.56 32.79 12.05
C ALA A 36 22.19 31.43 12.39
N GLN A 37 21.47 30.32 12.16
CA GLN A 37 21.99 28.96 12.35
C GLN A 37 22.84 28.49 11.17
N GLN A 38 22.54 28.93 9.96
CA GLN A 38 23.24 28.49 8.73
C GLN A 38 24.57 29.24 8.55
N VAL A 39 24.62 30.52 8.94
CA VAL A 39 25.79 31.38 8.70
C VAL A 39 26.75 31.38 9.87
N ASN A 40 28.04 31.18 9.58
CA ASN A 40 29.11 31.33 10.57
C ASN A 40 29.67 32.76 10.51
N MET A 41 29.40 33.55 11.56
CA MET A 41 29.85 34.97 11.65
C MET A 41 30.94 35.15 12.70
N PRO A 42 32.08 35.73 12.34
CA PRO A 42 33.13 36.08 13.31
C PRO A 42 32.60 37.00 14.40
N GLY A 43 32.86 36.65 15.67
CA GLY A 43 32.41 37.42 16.84
C GLY A 43 31.02 37.07 17.38
N PHE A 44 30.27 36.17 16.73
CA PHE A 44 28.96 35.72 17.21
C PHE A 44 28.89 34.21 17.30
N ARG A 45 28.18 33.73 18.31
CA ARG A 45 27.86 32.30 18.43
C ARG A 45 26.78 31.93 17.39
N LYS A 46 26.95 30.79 16.75
CA LYS A 46 25.96 30.22 15.79
C LYS A 46 24.54 30.26 16.38
N GLY A 47 23.59 30.81 15.63
CA GLY A 47 22.19 31.00 16.06
C GLY A 47 21.95 32.22 16.99
N LYS A 48 22.95 33.07 17.23
CA LYS A 48 22.81 34.27 18.08
C LYS A 48 23.27 35.57 17.40
N VAL A 49 23.22 35.59 16.07
CA VAL A 49 23.55 36.76 15.27
C VAL A 49 22.32 37.68 15.21
N PRO A 50 22.45 38.99 15.55
CA PRO A 50 21.34 39.92 15.46
C PRO A 50 20.86 40.12 14.01
N ALA A 51 19.54 40.30 13.80
CA ALA A 51 18.90 40.44 12.49
C ALA A 51 19.55 41.52 11.61
N LYS A 52 19.83 42.73 12.18
CA LYS A 52 20.49 43.83 11.46
C LYS A 52 21.87 43.47 10.90
N ILE A 53 22.62 42.63 11.60
CA ILE A 53 23.96 42.20 11.18
C ILE A 53 23.86 41.14 10.09
N LEU A 54 22.88 40.22 10.19
CA LEU A 54 22.56 39.24 9.14
C LEU A 54 22.18 39.95 7.84
N GLU A 55 21.28 40.92 7.94
CA GLU A 55 20.79 41.69 6.80
C GLU A 55 21.89 42.52 6.13
N ALA A 56 22.76 43.16 6.92
CA ALA A 56 23.91 43.90 6.40
C ALA A 56 24.95 43.03 5.70
N ARG A 57 25.05 41.73 6.06
CA ARG A 57 26.04 40.80 5.51
C ARG A 57 25.53 39.99 4.35
N LEU A 58 24.31 39.49 4.44
CA LEU A 58 23.68 38.62 3.44
C LEU A 58 22.91 39.41 2.36
N GLY A 59 22.50 40.63 2.72
CA GLY A 59 21.60 41.42 1.89
C GLY A 59 20.13 41.19 2.24
N ARG A 60 19.31 42.18 1.97
CA ARG A 60 17.83 42.13 2.18
C ARG A 60 17.17 41.06 1.34
N GLY A 61 17.65 40.81 0.10
CA GLY A 61 17.10 39.82 -0.82
C GLY A 61 17.11 38.40 -0.21
N VAL A 62 18.26 37.95 0.33
CA VAL A 62 18.39 36.61 0.94
C VAL A 62 17.42 36.43 2.12
N VAL A 63 17.19 37.49 2.89
CA VAL A 63 16.23 37.44 4.00
C VAL A 63 14.81 37.31 3.47
N LEU A 64 14.46 38.08 2.41
CA LEU A 64 13.16 37.99 1.78
C LEU A 64 12.91 36.61 1.14
N ASP A 65 13.90 36.05 0.45
CA ASP A 65 13.81 34.71 -0.11
C ASP A 65 13.53 33.66 0.98
N GLN A 66 14.21 33.77 2.12
CA GLN A 66 13.97 32.88 3.26
C GLN A 66 12.57 33.08 3.86
N VAL A 67 12.10 34.33 3.98
CA VAL A 67 10.74 34.64 4.47
C VAL A 67 9.68 34.06 3.53
N ILE A 68 9.87 34.21 2.22
CA ILE A 68 8.98 33.68 1.20
C ILE A 68 8.90 32.15 1.34
N ASN A 69 10.03 31.47 1.39
CA ASN A 69 10.06 30.01 1.55
C ASN A 69 9.39 29.51 2.84
N GLU A 70 9.51 30.30 3.92
CA GLU A 70 8.89 29.97 5.22
C GLU A 70 7.36 30.21 5.22
N MET A 71 6.90 31.24 4.50
CA MET A 71 5.49 31.66 4.50
C MET A 71 4.61 30.89 3.50
N LEU A 72 5.15 30.54 2.31
CA LEU A 72 4.37 29.99 1.20
C LEU A 72 3.50 28.79 1.61
N PRO A 73 4.04 27.72 2.28
CA PRO A 73 3.23 26.55 2.62
C PRO A 73 2.06 26.92 3.55
N SER A 74 2.34 27.76 4.56
CA SER A 74 1.33 28.15 5.56
C SER A 74 0.23 29.03 5.00
N ARG A 75 0.59 30.00 4.15
CA ARG A 75 -0.39 30.92 3.56
C ARG A 75 -1.20 30.28 2.45
N TYR A 76 -0.58 29.35 1.71
CA TYR A 76 -1.30 28.51 0.74
C TYR A 76 -2.35 27.63 1.44
N SER A 77 -1.95 26.89 2.47
CA SER A 77 -2.89 26.02 3.23
C SER A 77 -4.04 26.83 3.82
N GLN A 78 -3.77 28.02 4.37
CA GLN A 78 -4.81 28.91 4.89
C GLN A 78 -5.75 29.39 3.78
N ALA A 79 -5.24 29.71 2.59
CA ALA A 79 -6.06 30.15 1.47
C ALA A 79 -6.94 29.04 0.91
N VAL A 80 -6.42 27.80 0.84
CA VAL A 80 -7.17 26.60 0.45
C VAL A 80 -8.32 26.36 1.41
N GLU A 81 -8.06 26.42 2.73
CA GLU A 81 -9.08 26.23 3.77
C GLU A 81 -10.15 27.32 3.77
N GLU A 82 -9.74 28.63 3.69
CA GLU A 82 -10.65 29.76 3.68
C GLU A 82 -11.61 29.78 2.47
N ASN A 83 -11.19 29.21 1.34
CA ASN A 83 -11.99 29.17 0.11
C ASN A 83 -12.62 27.79 -0.16
N ASP A 84 -12.51 26.83 0.74
CA ASP A 84 -13.02 25.45 0.61
C ASP A 84 -12.58 24.79 -0.72
N VAL A 85 -11.33 25.01 -1.12
CA VAL A 85 -10.77 24.43 -2.33
C VAL A 85 -10.32 22.99 -2.05
N LYS A 86 -10.89 22.03 -2.78
CA LYS A 86 -10.49 20.61 -2.69
C LYS A 86 -9.23 20.39 -3.54
N ALA A 87 -8.10 20.93 -3.09
CA ALA A 87 -6.82 20.84 -3.77
C ALA A 87 -6.30 19.41 -3.80
N LEU A 88 -5.69 19.01 -4.91
CA LEU A 88 -5.02 17.73 -5.14
C LEU A 88 -3.58 17.99 -5.56
N GLY A 89 -2.66 17.10 -5.14
CA GLY A 89 -1.24 17.23 -5.49
C GLY A 89 -0.57 18.48 -4.94
N GLN A 90 0.53 18.87 -5.57
CA GLN A 90 1.32 20.04 -5.19
C GLN A 90 0.97 21.24 -6.06
N PRO A 91 0.84 22.48 -5.47
CA PRO A 91 0.57 23.67 -6.25
C PRO A 91 1.81 24.14 -7.03
N GLU A 92 1.62 24.65 -8.23
CA GLU A 92 2.60 25.46 -8.93
C GLU A 92 2.53 26.90 -8.42
N ILE A 93 3.56 27.36 -7.73
CA ILE A 93 3.56 28.67 -7.07
C ILE A 93 4.45 29.64 -7.84
N GLU A 94 3.88 30.81 -8.19
CA GLU A 94 4.60 31.92 -8.81
C GLU A 94 4.42 33.21 -7.99
N ILE A 95 5.53 33.93 -7.76
CA ILE A 95 5.48 35.24 -7.09
C ILE A 95 5.15 36.29 -8.14
N SER A 96 3.94 36.84 -8.06
CA SER A 96 3.46 37.84 -9.01
C SER A 96 3.96 39.24 -8.69
N GLU A 97 4.04 39.61 -7.40
CA GLU A 97 4.46 40.94 -6.98
C GLU A 97 5.15 40.89 -5.61
N LEU A 98 6.29 41.55 -5.50
CA LEU A 98 7.05 41.71 -4.27
C LEU A 98 7.36 43.19 -4.04
N GLU A 99 6.54 43.88 -3.22
CA GLU A 99 6.82 45.24 -2.77
C GLU A 99 7.32 45.20 -1.32
N ASP A 100 8.66 45.34 -1.14
CA ASP A 100 9.28 45.29 0.20
C ASP A 100 8.69 46.36 1.12
N GLY A 101 8.20 45.97 2.27
CA GLY A 101 7.56 46.80 3.28
C GLY A 101 6.08 47.12 3.02
N LYS A 102 5.44 46.54 1.98
CA LYS A 102 4.02 46.75 1.70
C LYS A 102 3.25 45.44 1.63
N HIS A 103 3.49 44.60 0.63
CA HIS A 103 2.81 43.34 0.45
C HIS A 103 3.62 42.37 -0.42
N ILE A 104 3.28 41.09 -0.34
CA ILE A 104 3.72 40.03 -1.24
C ILE A 104 2.47 39.43 -1.85
N THR A 105 2.43 39.35 -3.20
CA THR A 105 1.38 38.66 -3.93
C THR A 105 1.97 37.49 -4.68
N PHE A 106 1.39 36.32 -4.50
CA PHE A 106 1.75 35.13 -5.24
C PHE A 106 0.51 34.42 -5.77
N THR A 107 0.69 33.68 -6.84
CA THR A 107 -0.35 32.84 -7.42
C THR A 107 0.02 31.39 -7.20
N ALA A 108 -0.96 30.56 -6.89
CA ALA A 108 -0.83 29.11 -6.77
C ALA A 108 -1.84 28.48 -7.73
N GLU A 109 -1.34 27.81 -8.75
CA GLU A 109 -2.17 26.98 -9.62
C GLU A 109 -2.12 25.56 -9.08
N VAL A 110 -3.28 24.95 -8.86
CA VAL A 110 -3.40 23.64 -8.25
C VAL A 110 -4.52 22.85 -8.90
N ASP A 111 -4.30 21.56 -9.03
CA ASP A 111 -5.34 20.64 -9.43
C ASP A 111 -6.38 20.49 -8.32
N VAL A 112 -7.64 20.41 -8.74
CA VAL A 112 -8.76 20.26 -7.81
C VAL A 112 -9.61 19.07 -8.20
N ARG A 113 -10.29 18.51 -7.19
CA ARG A 113 -11.23 17.44 -7.44
C ARG A 113 -12.39 17.96 -8.31
N PRO A 114 -12.69 17.30 -9.45
CA PRO A 114 -13.84 17.62 -10.27
C PRO A 114 -15.15 17.29 -9.52
N GLU A 115 -16.23 17.92 -9.98
CA GLU A 115 -17.57 17.53 -9.55
C GLU A 115 -17.96 16.25 -10.28
N ILE A 116 -18.21 15.16 -9.52
CA ILE A 116 -18.53 13.84 -10.05
C ILE A 116 -19.96 13.51 -9.65
N GLU A 117 -20.81 13.25 -10.65
CA GLU A 117 -22.19 12.79 -10.43
C GLU A 117 -22.18 11.27 -10.21
N VAL A 118 -22.38 10.84 -8.97
CA VAL A 118 -22.42 9.42 -8.59
C VAL A 118 -23.74 8.81 -9.08
N PRO A 119 -23.70 7.75 -9.92
CA PRO A 119 -24.89 7.11 -10.49
C PRO A 119 -25.76 6.45 -9.40
N ASP A 120 -26.96 6.02 -9.79
CA ASP A 120 -27.83 5.25 -8.92
C ASP A 120 -27.47 3.76 -9.04
N PHE A 121 -26.79 3.24 -8.03
CA PHE A 121 -26.36 1.85 -7.99
C PHE A 121 -27.51 0.85 -7.99
N SER A 122 -28.73 1.25 -7.62
CA SER A 122 -29.92 0.38 -7.68
C SER A 122 -30.34 0.04 -9.12
N ALA A 123 -29.88 0.82 -10.09
CA ALA A 123 -30.11 0.58 -11.52
C ALA A 123 -29.02 -0.32 -12.15
N ILE A 124 -27.92 -0.56 -11.46
CA ILE A 124 -26.80 -1.38 -11.94
C ILE A 124 -27.15 -2.87 -11.77
N SER A 125 -26.95 -3.64 -12.83
CA SER A 125 -27.12 -5.09 -12.84
C SER A 125 -25.91 -5.77 -13.44
N VAL A 126 -25.32 -6.71 -12.69
CA VAL A 126 -24.12 -7.45 -13.12
C VAL A 126 -24.33 -8.95 -13.07
N GLU A 127 -23.62 -9.67 -13.93
CA GLU A 127 -23.62 -11.13 -13.99
C GLU A 127 -22.27 -11.66 -13.52
N VAL A 128 -22.27 -12.68 -12.64
CA VAL A 128 -21.07 -13.29 -12.06
C VAL A 128 -21.07 -14.81 -12.25
N ALA A 129 -19.91 -15.42 -12.06
CA ALA A 129 -19.81 -16.88 -12.10
C ALA A 129 -20.62 -17.52 -10.96
N PRO A 130 -21.27 -18.68 -11.18
CA PRO A 130 -22.04 -19.34 -10.12
C PRO A 130 -21.14 -19.89 -9.03
N LEU A 131 -21.60 -19.82 -7.79
CA LEU A 131 -20.89 -20.38 -6.64
C LEU A 131 -21.13 -21.90 -6.57
N LYS A 132 -20.29 -22.67 -7.25
CA LYS A 132 -20.36 -24.13 -7.24
C LYS A 132 -19.02 -24.72 -6.82
N ALA A 133 -18.96 -25.23 -5.59
CA ALA A 133 -17.90 -26.14 -5.18
C ALA A 133 -18.26 -27.53 -5.73
N ASP A 134 -17.85 -27.83 -6.96
CA ASP A 134 -18.05 -29.14 -7.54
C ASP A 134 -17.05 -30.17 -6.97
N ASP A 135 -17.38 -31.44 -7.15
CA ASP A 135 -16.53 -32.51 -6.66
C ASP A 135 -15.14 -32.49 -7.33
N GLU A 136 -15.04 -31.91 -8.56
CA GLU A 136 -13.76 -31.81 -9.27
C GLU A 136 -12.82 -30.79 -8.60
N ALA A 137 -13.33 -29.67 -8.12
CA ALA A 137 -12.55 -28.66 -7.39
C ALA A 137 -12.08 -29.19 -6.03
N ILE A 138 -12.95 -29.94 -5.33
CA ILE A 138 -12.59 -30.57 -4.05
C ILE A 138 -11.53 -31.66 -4.27
N ASP A 139 -11.69 -32.49 -5.30
CA ASP A 139 -10.73 -33.54 -5.64
C ASP A 139 -9.39 -32.94 -6.12
N ALA A 140 -9.40 -31.78 -6.80
CA ALA A 140 -8.18 -31.08 -7.19
C ALA A 140 -7.41 -30.60 -5.94
N GLU A 141 -8.10 -30.00 -4.97
CA GLU A 141 -7.48 -29.52 -3.73
C GLU A 141 -6.96 -30.69 -2.86
N LEU A 142 -7.71 -31.79 -2.81
CA LEU A 142 -7.28 -33.01 -2.16
C LEU A 142 -6.02 -33.59 -2.81
N LYS A 143 -5.93 -33.60 -4.14
CA LYS A 143 -4.72 -34.03 -4.87
C LYS A 143 -3.54 -33.08 -4.63
N ASN A 144 -3.78 -31.76 -4.59
CA ASN A 144 -2.76 -30.78 -4.25
C ASN A 144 -2.21 -31.04 -2.84
N LEU A 145 -3.09 -31.28 -1.88
CA LEU A 145 -2.70 -31.63 -0.53
C LEU A 145 -1.90 -32.98 -0.51
N GLN A 146 -2.40 -34.00 -1.19
CA GLN A 146 -1.73 -35.30 -1.33
C GLN A 146 -0.31 -35.16 -1.92
N ALA A 147 -0.16 -34.31 -2.93
CA ALA A 147 1.12 -34.07 -3.59
C ALA A 147 2.18 -33.45 -2.65
N ARG A 148 1.75 -32.62 -1.68
CA ARG A 148 2.67 -32.04 -0.67
C ARG A 148 3.26 -33.10 0.28
N PHE A 149 2.55 -34.20 0.51
CA PHE A 149 3.00 -35.31 1.36
C PHE A 149 3.60 -36.48 0.55
N GLY A 150 3.76 -36.28 -0.75
CA GLY A 150 4.41 -37.25 -1.65
C GLY A 150 5.89 -37.46 -1.27
N THR A 151 6.33 -38.71 -1.37
CA THR A 151 7.73 -39.10 -1.12
C THR A 151 8.43 -39.30 -2.46
N LEU A 152 9.60 -38.66 -2.65
CA LEU A 152 10.40 -38.82 -3.87
C LEU A 152 11.27 -40.08 -3.77
N LYS A 153 11.04 -41.04 -4.67
CA LYS A 153 11.84 -42.29 -4.79
C LYS A 153 12.63 -42.27 -6.08
N PRO A 154 13.91 -42.67 -6.07
CA PRO A 154 14.68 -42.83 -7.30
C PRO A 154 14.00 -43.80 -8.27
N ALA A 155 13.92 -43.44 -9.53
CA ALA A 155 13.29 -44.26 -10.58
C ALA A 155 14.29 -44.55 -11.68
N ASP A 156 14.65 -45.83 -11.87
CA ASP A 156 15.53 -46.30 -12.95
C ASP A 156 14.69 -46.62 -14.22
N ARG A 157 14.10 -45.57 -14.79
CA ARG A 157 13.27 -45.63 -16.01
C ARG A 157 13.29 -44.31 -16.75
N ALA A 158 12.77 -44.30 -17.96
CA ALA A 158 12.55 -43.08 -18.73
C ALA A 158 11.58 -42.13 -18.02
N VAL A 159 11.86 -40.82 -18.11
CA VAL A 159 11.10 -39.72 -17.54
C VAL A 159 9.66 -39.69 -18.06
N LYS A 160 8.73 -39.44 -17.15
CA LYS A 160 7.31 -39.23 -17.43
C LYS A 160 6.86 -37.87 -16.85
N LYS A 161 5.74 -37.36 -17.33
CA LYS A 161 5.07 -36.20 -16.71
C LYS A 161 4.75 -36.50 -15.27
N GLY A 162 5.05 -35.55 -14.36
CA GLY A 162 4.91 -35.67 -12.92
C GLY A 162 6.14 -36.22 -12.20
N ASP A 163 7.19 -36.63 -12.90
CA ASP A 163 8.47 -37.01 -12.28
C ASP A 163 9.28 -35.75 -11.87
N PHE A 164 10.03 -35.90 -10.78
CA PHE A 164 11.04 -34.93 -10.38
C PHE A 164 12.39 -35.32 -10.93
N VAL A 165 12.99 -34.38 -11.64
CA VAL A 165 14.30 -34.60 -12.26
C VAL A 165 15.31 -33.62 -11.69
N SER A 166 16.56 -34.07 -11.62
CA SER A 166 17.70 -33.16 -11.47
C SER A 166 18.33 -32.99 -12.84
N ILE A 167 18.43 -31.77 -13.31
CA ILE A 167 18.92 -31.46 -14.65
C ILE A 167 20.04 -30.45 -14.59
N ASP A 168 20.96 -30.55 -15.57
CA ASP A 168 21.92 -29.54 -15.88
C ASP A 168 21.47 -28.86 -17.18
N LEU A 169 21.37 -27.55 -17.19
CA LEU A 169 20.99 -26.75 -18.35
C LEU A 169 22.18 -25.92 -18.82
N SER A 170 22.36 -25.82 -20.12
CA SER A 170 23.30 -24.89 -20.74
C SER A 170 22.68 -24.34 -22.01
N ALA A 171 22.82 -23.05 -22.24
CA ALA A 171 22.33 -22.41 -23.45
C ALA A 171 23.49 -21.84 -24.27
N THR A 172 23.35 -21.91 -25.63
CA THR A 172 24.29 -21.32 -26.56
C THR A 172 23.55 -20.48 -27.59
N ILE A 173 24.11 -19.27 -27.87
CA ILE A 173 23.64 -18.38 -28.94
C ILE A 173 24.79 -18.24 -29.95
N ASP A 174 24.51 -18.53 -31.22
CA ASP A 174 25.51 -18.50 -32.32
C ASP A 174 26.77 -19.33 -32.02
N GLY A 175 26.68 -20.34 -31.15
CA GLY A 175 27.80 -21.22 -30.77
C GLY A 175 28.66 -20.72 -29.59
N GLU A 176 28.31 -19.61 -28.98
CA GLU A 176 28.91 -19.13 -27.72
C GLU A 176 28.02 -19.49 -26.54
N THR A 177 28.61 -19.99 -25.44
CA THR A 177 27.87 -20.38 -24.24
C THR A 177 27.46 -19.15 -23.46
N VAL A 178 26.20 -19.10 -23.04
CA VAL A 178 25.66 -18.07 -22.18
C VAL A 178 25.81 -18.54 -20.72
N ASP A 179 26.82 -18.00 -20.02
CA ASP A 179 27.13 -18.41 -18.63
C ASP A 179 25.98 -18.18 -17.68
N GLU A 180 25.19 -17.11 -17.89
CA GLU A 180 24.03 -16.76 -17.07
C GLU A 180 22.86 -17.75 -17.23
N ALA A 181 22.77 -18.44 -18.35
CA ALA A 181 21.78 -19.47 -18.64
C ALA A 181 22.29 -20.90 -18.41
N THR A 182 23.41 -21.04 -17.70
CA THR A 182 24.01 -22.34 -17.35
C THR A 182 23.74 -22.63 -15.87
N THR A 183 23.08 -23.77 -15.59
CA THR A 183 22.73 -24.17 -14.22
C THR A 183 22.94 -25.69 -14.08
N GLU A 184 23.58 -26.10 -12.99
CA GLU A 184 23.82 -27.51 -12.67
C GLU A 184 22.94 -27.97 -11.50
N GLY A 185 22.41 -29.19 -11.57
CA GLY A 185 21.66 -29.83 -10.49
C GLY A 185 20.31 -29.20 -10.18
N LEU A 186 19.69 -28.49 -11.14
CA LEU A 186 18.38 -27.88 -10.98
C LEU A 186 17.31 -28.95 -10.80
N SER A 187 16.48 -28.82 -9.75
CA SER A 187 15.34 -29.71 -9.53
C SER A 187 14.12 -29.18 -10.27
N HIS A 188 13.50 -30.01 -11.09
CA HIS A 188 12.34 -29.66 -11.89
C HIS A 188 11.29 -30.77 -11.85
N GLU A 189 10.00 -30.40 -11.79
CA GLU A 189 8.86 -31.29 -11.95
C GLU A 189 8.39 -31.27 -13.40
N VAL A 190 8.51 -32.39 -14.09
CA VAL A 190 8.23 -32.49 -15.53
C VAL A 190 6.73 -32.40 -15.81
N GLY A 191 6.35 -31.47 -16.67
CA GLY A 191 4.96 -31.26 -17.08
C GLY A 191 4.24 -30.13 -16.36
N ASN A 192 4.98 -29.25 -15.64
CA ASN A 192 4.43 -28.05 -15.02
C ASN A 192 4.72 -26.77 -15.84
N ASP A 193 5.46 -26.88 -16.94
CA ASP A 193 5.83 -25.78 -17.87
C ASP A 193 6.36 -24.52 -17.15
N SER A 194 7.07 -24.69 -16.01
CA SER A 194 7.43 -23.60 -15.11
C SER A 194 8.79 -22.93 -15.41
N LEU A 195 9.60 -23.50 -16.30
CA LEU A 195 10.94 -22.99 -16.59
C LEU A 195 11.03 -22.36 -17.99
N ILE A 196 11.34 -23.12 -18.99
CA ILE A 196 11.49 -22.64 -20.38
C ILE A 196 10.65 -23.51 -21.33
N GLU A 197 10.11 -22.88 -22.36
CA GLU A 197 9.25 -23.55 -23.33
C GLU A 197 10.00 -24.69 -24.04
N GLY A 198 9.37 -25.87 -24.13
CA GLY A 198 9.94 -27.04 -24.78
C GLY A 198 10.82 -27.92 -23.90
N LEU A 199 11.16 -27.50 -22.68
CA LEU A 199 11.99 -28.29 -21.75
C LEU A 199 11.30 -29.60 -21.35
N ASP A 200 10.01 -29.51 -20.97
CA ASP A 200 9.25 -30.68 -20.55
C ASP A 200 9.11 -31.73 -21.65
N ASP A 201 8.88 -31.28 -22.89
CA ASP A 201 8.80 -32.16 -24.04
C ASP A 201 10.17 -32.80 -24.38
N ALA A 202 11.25 -32.08 -24.19
CA ALA A 202 12.61 -32.60 -24.38
C ALA A 202 12.99 -33.64 -23.30
N LEU A 203 12.51 -33.46 -22.06
CA LEU A 203 12.78 -34.37 -20.93
C LEU A 203 11.97 -35.66 -20.99
N VAL A 204 10.74 -35.62 -21.48
CA VAL A 204 9.87 -36.80 -21.53
C VAL A 204 10.48 -37.90 -22.37
N GLY A 205 10.73 -39.07 -21.77
CA GLY A 205 11.31 -40.22 -22.44
C GLY A 205 12.82 -40.37 -22.29
N MET A 206 13.52 -39.33 -21.80
CA MET A 206 14.95 -39.40 -21.50
C MET A 206 15.26 -40.33 -20.30
N LYS A 207 16.45 -40.88 -20.28
CA LYS A 207 17.00 -41.68 -19.17
C LYS A 207 18.14 -40.93 -18.50
N GLU A 208 18.42 -41.31 -17.26
CA GLU A 208 19.57 -40.79 -16.50
C GLU A 208 20.86 -40.79 -17.30
N GLY A 209 21.53 -39.65 -17.38
CA GLY A 209 22.79 -39.44 -18.11
C GLY A 209 22.58 -39.07 -19.58
N GLU A 210 21.37 -39.10 -20.14
CA GLU A 210 21.13 -38.66 -21.51
C GLU A 210 21.08 -37.12 -21.61
N GLU A 211 21.43 -36.64 -22.82
CA GLU A 211 21.40 -35.21 -23.16
C GLU A 211 20.45 -34.99 -24.34
N SER A 212 19.70 -33.89 -24.31
CA SER A 212 18.82 -33.45 -25.38
C SER A 212 19.00 -31.97 -25.64
N THR A 213 18.88 -31.58 -26.92
CA THR A 213 19.03 -30.18 -27.33
C THR A 213 17.78 -29.74 -28.04
N PHE A 214 17.28 -28.58 -27.68
CA PHE A 214 16.10 -27.96 -28.27
C PHE A 214 16.29 -26.44 -28.36
N THR A 215 15.49 -25.77 -29.18
CA THR A 215 15.53 -24.31 -29.32
C THR A 215 14.44 -23.71 -28.48
N SER A 216 14.80 -22.73 -27.65
CA SER A 216 13.85 -21.96 -26.82
C SER A 216 14.33 -20.53 -26.66
N LYS A 217 13.42 -19.68 -26.21
CA LYS A 217 13.76 -18.31 -25.82
C LYS A 217 14.25 -18.28 -24.38
N LEU A 218 15.31 -17.54 -24.11
CA LEU A 218 15.80 -17.31 -22.77
C LEU A 218 14.83 -16.39 -22.01
N VAL A 219 14.54 -16.72 -20.77
CA VAL A 219 13.51 -16.03 -19.97
C VAL A 219 14.10 -14.87 -19.16
N ALA A 220 15.44 -14.79 -18.99
CA ALA A 220 16.11 -13.79 -18.17
C ALA A 220 17.58 -13.60 -18.59
N GLY A 221 18.21 -12.52 -18.12
CA GLY A 221 19.62 -12.18 -18.38
C GLY A 221 19.80 -11.17 -19.51
N GLU A 222 21.05 -10.94 -19.92
CA GLU A 222 21.38 -9.99 -21.00
C GLU A 222 20.82 -10.43 -22.38
N HIS A 223 20.48 -11.72 -22.53
CA HIS A 223 19.95 -12.34 -23.74
C HIS A 223 18.48 -12.77 -23.58
N ALA A 224 17.71 -12.10 -22.75
CA ALA A 224 16.28 -12.37 -22.60
C ALA A 224 15.55 -12.21 -23.95
N ASP A 225 14.59 -13.10 -24.22
CA ASP A 225 13.82 -13.19 -25.47
C ASP A 225 14.60 -13.57 -26.73
N GLU A 226 15.90 -13.79 -26.67
CA GLU A 226 16.69 -14.33 -27.79
C GLU A 226 16.50 -15.83 -27.92
N GLU A 227 16.44 -16.32 -29.17
CA GLU A 227 16.43 -17.75 -29.44
C GLU A 227 17.79 -18.36 -29.14
N ALA A 228 17.84 -19.32 -28.24
CA ALA A 228 19.03 -20.05 -27.86
C ALA A 228 18.88 -21.56 -28.13
N GLU A 229 19.95 -22.19 -28.43
CA GLU A 229 20.06 -23.66 -28.44
C GLU A 229 20.31 -24.12 -26.99
N VAL A 230 19.29 -24.70 -26.35
CA VAL A 230 19.37 -25.16 -24.96
C VAL A 230 19.67 -26.64 -24.94
N THR A 231 20.72 -27.01 -24.27
CA THR A 231 21.11 -28.40 -24.02
C THR A 231 20.75 -28.75 -22.58
N VAL A 232 19.86 -29.73 -22.40
CA VAL A 232 19.51 -30.30 -21.09
C VAL A 232 20.16 -31.65 -20.92
N LYS A 233 20.83 -31.86 -19.78
CA LYS A 233 21.38 -33.14 -19.37
C LYS A 233 20.64 -33.63 -18.16
N LEU A 234 20.15 -34.86 -18.23
CA LEU A 234 19.41 -35.50 -17.17
C LEU A 234 20.34 -36.16 -16.13
N GLY A 235 20.38 -35.62 -14.91
CA GLY A 235 21.22 -36.12 -13.83
C GLY A 235 20.57 -37.28 -13.06
N SER A 236 19.33 -37.12 -12.63
CA SER A 236 18.59 -38.18 -11.92
C SER A 236 17.08 -38.05 -12.10
N VAL A 237 16.38 -39.17 -11.99
CA VAL A 237 14.92 -39.26 -12.05
C VAL A 237 14.39 -39.74 -10.73
N LYS A 238 13.37 -39.05 -10.20
CA LYS A 238 12.65 -39.43 -8.99
C LYS A 238 11.15 -39.42 -9.27
N GLU A 239 10.50 -40.52 -8.91
CA GLU A 239 9.05 -40.63 -8.97
C GLU A 239 8.43 -40.14 -7.67
N ARG A 240 7.35 -39.33 -7.75
CA ARG A 240 6.58 -38.96 -6.57
C ARG A 240 5.62 -40.10 -6.24
N GLU A 241 5.90 -40.82 -5.16
CA GLU A 241 4.95 -41.77 -4.61
C GLU A 241 3.99 -41.04 -3.70
N LEU A 242 2.73 -41.00 -4.10
CA LEU A 242 1.67 -40.35 -3.32
C LEU A 242 1.16 -41.32 -2.22
N PRO A 243 0.89 -40.83 -1.01
CA PRO A 243 0.21 -41.67 0.02
C PRO A 243 -1.17 -42.08 -0.46
N GLU A 244 -1.70 -43.18 0.01
CA GLU A 244 -3.09 -43.58 -0.28
C GLU A 244 -4.05 -42.59 0.39
N LEU A 245 -5.18 -42.31 -0.26
CA LEU A 245 -6.22 -41.40 0.26
C LEU A 245 -7.14 -42.21 1.19
N ASP A 246 -6.76 -42.29 2.46
CA ASP A 246 -7.46 -42.99 3.50
C ASP A 246 -7.44 -42.17 4.82
N ASP A 247 -7.92 -42.78 5.91
CA ASP A 247 -7.96 -42.11 7.21
C ASP A 247 -6.54 -41.88 7.77
N ASP A 248 -5.57 -42.76 7.46
CA ASP A 248 -4.17 -42.55 7.87
C ASP A 248 -3.58 -41.31 7.18
N PHE A 249 -3.95 -41.03 5.92
CA PHE A 249 -3.58 -39.81 5.23
C PHE A 249 -4.24 -38.57 5.86
N ALA A 250 -5.51 -38.64 6.24
CA ALA A 250 -6.19 -37.52 6.88
C ALA A 250 -5.49 -37.10 8.19
N GLN A 251 -5.11 -38.09 9.01
CA GLN A 251 -4.34 -37.86 10.25
C GLN A 251 -2.91 -37.36 10.02
N LEU A 252 -2.30 -37.74 8.89
CA LEU A 252 -0.95 -37.25 8.53
C LEU A 252 -0.96 -35.83 8.04
N ALA A 253 -1.97 -35.46 7.22
CA ALA A 253 -2.02 -34.19 6.46
C ALA A 253 -2.81 -33.09 7.18
N SER A 254 -3.58 -33.44 8.22
CA SER A 254 -4.49 -32.51 8.90
C SER A 254 -4.71 -32.87 10.38
N GLU A 255 -5.61 -32.16 11.04
CA GLU A 255 -6.09 -32.45 12.39
C GLU A 255 -7.31 -33.36 12.46
N PHE A 256 -7.77 -33.90 11.30
CA PHE A 256 -8.95 -34.72 11.20
C PHE A 256 -8.61 -36.22 11.30
N ASP A 257 -9.53 -36.98 11.89
CA ASP A 257 -9.34 -38.44 12.12
C ASP A 257 -9.75 -39.27 10.90
N THR A 258 -10.60 -38.76 10.03
CA THR A 258 -11.12 -39.47 8.86
C THR A 258 -10.99 -38.68 7.57
N LEU A 259 -10.89 -39.40 6.42
CA LEU A 259 -10.86 -38.78 5.10
C LEU A 259 -12.13 -37.99 4.77
N ASP A 260 -13.28 -38.44 5.27
CA ASP A 260 -14.56 -37.75 5.05
C ASP A 260 -14.59 -36.39 5.78
N GLU A 261 -14.06 -36.30 7.00
CA GLU A 261 -13.91 -35.01 7.73
C GLU A 261 -12.95 -34.06 7.02
N LEU A 262 -11.83 -34.57 6.50
CA LEU A 262 -10.89 -33.78 5.72
C LEU A 262 -11.57 -33.24 4.43
N LYS A 263 -12.31 -34.06 3.71
CA LYS A 263 -13.05 -33.64 2.51
C LYS A 263 -14.11 -32.58 2.82
N GLU A 264 -14.84 -32.71 3.92
CA GLU A 264 -15.83 -31.71 4.33
C GLU A 264 -15.14 -30.37 4.68
N SER A 265 -13.98 -30.42 5.33
CA SER A 265 -13.16 -29.22 5.60
C SER A 265 -12.65 -28.58 4.30
N LEU A 266 -12.11 -29.38 3.37
CA LEU A 266 -11.65 -28.88 2.07
C LEU A 266 -12.80 -28.28 1.27
N LYS A 267 -13.99 -28.90 1.29
CA LYS A 267 -15.18 -28.34 0.68
C LYS A 267 -15.51 -26.96 1.25
N GLY A 268 -15.49 -26.82 2.59
CA GLY A 268 -15.69 -25.50 3.22
C GLY A 268 -14.65 -24.47 2.80
N GLN A 269 -13.37 -24.87 2.65
CA GLN A 269 -12.30 -23.99 2.19
C GLN A 269 -12.52 -23.56 0.71
N VAL A 270 -12.86 -24.51 -0.18
CA VAL A 270 -13.15 -24.24 -1.59
C VAL A 270 -14.38 -23.33 -1.71
N GLU A 271 -15.45 -23.59 -0.96
CA GLU A 271 -16.62 -22.71 -0.92
C GLU A 271 -16.27 -21.29 -0.47
N GLN A 272 -15.45 -21.14 0.55
CA GLN A 272 -15.00 -19.83 1.04
C GLN A 272 -14.10 -19.13 0.02
N GLN A 273 -13.21 -19.87 -0.64
CA GLN A 273 -12.36 -19.32 -1.70
C GLN A 273 -13.20 -18.83 -2.88
N LEU A 274 -14.18 -19.63 -3.32
CA LEU A 274 -15.11 -19.26 -4.40
C LEU A 274 -15.95 -18.03 -4.00
N LYS A 275 -16.41 -17.95 -2.74
CA LYS A 275 -17.10 -16.77 -2.21
C LYS A 275 -16.23 -15.52 -2.29
N ASN A 276 -14.98 -15.62 -1.88
CA ASN A 276 -14.05 -14.48 -1.94
C ASN A 276 -13.79 -14.05 -3.39
N THR A 277 -13.61 -14.99 -4.29
CA THR A 277 -13.45 -14.73 -5.74
C THR A 277 -14.69 -14.06 -6.33
N GLN A 278 -15.88 -14.58 -6.04
CA GLN A 278 -17.13 -14.01 -6.50
C GLN A 278 -17.38 -12.62 -5.90
N ALA A 279 -17.03 -12.37 -4.62
CA ALA A 279 -17.08 -11.06 -4.01
C ALA A 279 -16.18 -10.05 -4.76
N GLY A 280 -14.96 -10.47 -5.14
CA GLY A 280 -14.07 -9.69 -5.98
C GLY A 280 -14.68 -9.37 -7.34
N GLU A 281 -15.24 -10.39 -8.02
CA GLU A 281 -15.89 -10.25 -9.32
C GLU A 281 -17.10 -9.30 -9.27
N ILE A 282 -17.93 -9.41 -8.24
CA ILE A 282 -19.07 -8.50 -8.02
C ILE A 282 -18.57 -7.07 -7.90
N ARG A 283 -17.59 -6.84 -7.01
CA ARG A 283 -17.02 -5.53 -6.77
C ARG A 283 -16.48 -4.90 -8.04
N ASP A 284 -15.66 -5.66 -8.77
CA ASP A 284 -14.95 -5.16 -9.96
C ASP A 284 -15.93 -4.86 -11.10
N LYS A 285 -16.95 -5.70 -11.32
CA LYS A 285 -17.97 -5.48 -12.34
C LYS A 285 -18.90 -4.32 -12.00
N VAL A 286 -19.34 -4.20 -10.75
CA VAL A 286 -20.18 -3.07 -10.31
C VAL A 286 -19.41 -1.77 -10.42
N LEU A 287 -18.14 -1.76 -10.04
CA LEU A 287 -17.28 -0.58 -10.14
C LEU A 287 -17.06 -0.19 -11.61
N ALA A 288 -16.76 -1.14 -12.48
CA ALA A 288 -16.59 -0.89 -13.93
C ALA A 288 -17.86 -0.29 -14.55
N GLU A 289 -19.02 -0.90 -14.29
CA GLU A 289 -20.30 -0.40 -14.80
C GLU A 289 -20.64 1.01 -14.27
N ALA A 290 -20.35 1.28 -12.99
CA ALA A 290 -20.56 2.59 -12.40
C ALA A 290 -19.62 3.66 -13.01
N LEU A 291 -18.37 3.29 -13.33
CA LEU A 291 -17.41 4.17 -13.97
C LEU A 291 -17.78 4.45 -15.44
N GLU A 292 -18.28 3.47 -16.18
CA GLU A 292 -18.77 3.66 -17.56
C GLU A 292 -19.94 4.64 -17.63
N GLN A 293 -20.79 4.69 -16.60
CA GLN A 293 -21.91 5.63 -16.50
C GLN A 293 -21.51 7.03 -16.03
N THR A 294 -20.23 7.23 -15.70
CA THR A 294 -19.76 8.49 -15.09
C THR A 294 -18.65 9.13 -15.92
N GLU A 295 -18.94 10.28 -16.52
CA GLU A 295 -17.95 11.05 -17.29
C GLU A 295 -17.44 12.23 -16.46
N PHE A 296 -16.12 12.37 -16.33
CA PHE A 296 -15.46 13.53 -15.72
C PHE A 296 -14.03 13.67 -16.23
N GLU A 297 -13.53 14.91 -16.22
CA GLU A 297 -12.14 15.20 -16.58
C GLU A 297 -11.19 14.80 -15.46
N LEU A 298 -10.02 14.24 -15.84
CA LEU A 298 -8.96 13.92 -14.88
C LEU A 298 -8.01 15.11 -14.69
N PRO A 299 -7.55 15.37 -13.45
CA PRO A 299 -6.52 16.37 -13.19
C PRO A 299 -5.17 15.86 -13.71
N GLU A 300 -4.61 16.55 -14.72
CA GLU A 300 -3.39 16.11 -15.41
C GLU A 300 -2.17 16.03 -14.49
N GLY A 301 -2.06 16.94 -13.52
CA GLY A 301 -0.95 16.93 -12.56
C GLY A 301 -0.98 15.68 -11.68
N VAL A 302 -2.19 15.27 -11.22
CA VAL A 302 -2.36 14.06 -10.41
C VAL A 302 -2.02 12.80 -11.21
N VAL A 303 -2.47 12.72 -12.47
CA VAL A 303 -2.12 11.61 -13.36
C VAL A 303 -0.61 11.54 -13.55
N LYS A 304 0.04 12.67 -13.79
CA LYS A 304 1.50 12.72 -13.93
C LYS A 304 2.23 12.30 -12.65
N GLU A 305 1.80 12.81 -11.49
CA GLU A 305 2.38 12.38 -10.20
C GLU A 305 2.24 10.87 -9.98
N GLN A 306 1.12 10.28 -10.40
CA GLN A 306 0.89 8.83 -10.31
C GLN A 306 1.82 8.04 -11.25
N VAL A 307 2.02 8.51 -12.50
CA VAL A 307 2.99 7.91 -13.43
C VAL A 307 4.40 7.98 -12.87
N ASP A 308 4.82 9.16 -12.41
CA ASP A 308 6.14 9.37 -11.83
C ASP A 308 6.37 8.45 -10.60
N ALA A 309 5.35 8.28 -9.77
CA ALA A 309 5.41 7.39 -8.60
C ALA A 309 5.55 5.90 -9.01
N GLN A 310 4.81 5.44 -10.02
CA GLN A 310 4.91 4.07 -10.53
C GLN A 310 6.31 3.80 -11.11
N ILE A 311 6.83 4.72 -11.91
CA ILE A 311 8.18 4.61 -12.48
C ILE A 311 9.23 4.57 -11.37
N GLN A 312 9.14 5.45 -10.38
CA GLN A 312 10.05 5.48 -9.24
C GLN A 312 9.99 4.18 -8.42
N GLN A 313 8.81 3.61 -8.24
CA GLN A 313 8.65 2.33 -7.55
C GLN A 313 9.37 1.19 -8.29
N ILE A 314 9.25 1.15 -9.62
CA ILE A 314 9.95 0.16 -10.45
C ILE A 314 11.47 0.36 -10.36
N ILE A 315 11.96 1.60 -10.54
CA ILE A 315 13.38 1.91 -10.39
C ILE A 315 13.93 1.46 -9.03
N GLN A 316 13.15 1.66 -7.94
CA GLN A 316 13.54 1.22 -6.59
C GLN A 316 13.64 -0.32 -6.47
N GLN A 317 12.78 -1.07 -7.16
CA GLN A 317 12.87 -2.54 -7.19
C GLN A 317 14.18 -3.02 -7.84
N PHE A 318 14.72 -2.25 -8.78
CA PHE A 318 16.01 -2.51 -9.42
C PHE A 318 17.20 -1.81 -8.75
N GLY A 319 17.07 -1.50 -7.46
CA GLY A 319 18.15 -0.93 -6.65
C GLY A 319 18.34 0.58 -6.77
N GLY A 320 17.39 1.30 -7.40
CA GLY A 320 17.39 2.75 -7.50
C GLY A 320 18.31 3.31 -8.61
N ASP A 321 18.83 2.46 -9.52
CA ASP A 321 19.69 2.89 -10.62
C ASP A 321 18.87 3.02 -11.92
N GLU A 322 18.71 4.26 -12.37
CA GLU A 322 17.97 4.61 -13.58
C GLU A 322 18.57 3.96 -14.84
N LYS A 323 19.89 3.73 -14.87
CA LYS A 323 20.54 3.07 -15.99
C LYS A 323 20.20 1.59 -16.10
N VAL A 324 20.00 0.93 -14.97
CA VAL A 324 19.54 -0.48 -14.93
C VAL A 324 18.14 -0.56 -15.50
N PHE A 325 17.27 0.38 -15.11
CA PHE A 325 15.92 0.49 -15.66
C PHE A 325 15.91 0.75 -17.17
N GLU A 326 16.73 1.69 -17.66
CA GLU A 326 16.87 1.95 -19.10
C GLU A 326 17.39 0.74 -19.88
N SER A 327 18.35 0.01 -19.30
CA SER A 327 18.89 -1.22 -19.92
C SER A 327 17.83 -2.32 -19.98
N MET A 328 16.99 -2.44 -18.95
CA MET A 328 15.88 -3.39 -18.93
C MET A 328 14.83 -3.06 -20.00
N LEU A 329 14.46 -1.77 -20.14
CA LEU A 329 13.54 -1.36 -21.20
C LEU A 329 14.12 -1.63 -22.59
N ALA A 330 15.42 -1.37 -22.79
CA ALA A 330 16.10 -1.64 -24.04
C ALA A 330 16.16 -3.13 -24.38
N ALA A 331 16.31 -4.01 -23.37
CA ALA A 331 16.28 -5.45 -23.54
C ALA A 331 14.89 -5.98 -23.97
N GLN A 332 13.82 -5.22 -23.68
CA GLN A 332 12.44 -5.53 -24.09
C GLN A 332 12.00 -4.76 -25.36
N ASP A 333 12.94 -4.19 -26.11
CA ASP A 333 12.65 -3.33 -27.28
C ASP A 333 11.64 -2.20 -26.96
N MET A 334 11.61 -1.75 -25.70
CA MET A 334 10.72 -0.70 -25.20
C MET A 334 11.49 0.60 -24.98
N THR A 335 10.93 1.72 -25.49
CA THR A 335 11.46 3.05 -25.18
C THR A 335 10.83 3.58 -23.88
N ARG A 336 11.55 4.47 -23.20
CA ARG A 336 11.02 5.14 -22.00
C ARG A 336 9.70 5.85 -22.27
N GLU A 337 9.58 6.54 -23.41
CA GLU A 337 8.36 7.25 -23.77
C GLU A 337 7.16 6.31 -23.95
N LYS A 338 7.37 5.14 -24.55
CA LYS A 338 6.32 4.14 -24.70
C LYS A 338 5.92 3.54 -23.36
N PHE A 339 6.89 3.27 -22.50
CA PHE A 339 6.63 2.81 -21.15
C PHE A 339 5.84 3.84 -20.31
N GLU A 340 6.20 5.14 -20.43
CA GLU A 340 5.46 6.24 -19.79
C GLU A 340 4.03 6.38 -20.35
N GLU A 341 3.81 6.13 -21.65
CA GLU A 341 2.48 6.12 -22.27
C GLU A 341 1.62 4.95 -21.76
N ASP A 342 2.19 3.75 -21.67
CA ASP A 342 1.50 2.57 -21.13
C ASP A 342 1.19 2.76 -19.62
N ALA A 343 2.16 3.28 -18.86
CA ALA A 343 1.98 3.63 -17.44
C ALA A 343 0.92 4.71 -17.25
N ARG A 344 0.82 5.67 -18.18
CA ARG A 344 -0.18 6.74 -18.14
C ARG A 344 -1.60 6.18 -18.25
N SER A 345 -1.85 5.22 -19.13
CA SER A 345 -3.18 4.59 -19.23
C SER A 345 -3.60 3.93 -17.91
N SER A 346 -2.70 3.18 -17.31
CA SER A 346 -2.94 2.56 -15.99
C SER A 346 -3.11 3.60 -14.86
N ALA A 347 -2.35 4.70 -14.91
CA ALA A 347 -2.47 5.78 -13.95
C ALA A 347 -3.81 6.53 -14.10
N GLU A 348 -4.27 6.77 -15.34
CA GLU A 348 -5.57 7.42 -15.61
C GLU A 348 -6.71 6.57 -15.05
N ASP A 349 -6.69 5.24 -15.22
CA ASP A 349 -7.69 4.33 -14.66
C ASP A 349 -7.65 4.33 -13.13
N SER A 350 -6.46 4.32 -12.54
CA SER A 350 -6.27 4.37 -11.08
C SER A 350 -6.79 5.68 -10.50
N VAL A 351 -6.42 6.82 -11.09
CA VAL A 351 -6.87 8.15 -10.64
C VAL A 351 -8.38 8.31 -10.84
N ARG A 352 -8.93 7.84 -11.97
CA ARG A 352 -10.37 7.82 -12.24
C ARG A 352 -11.12 7.05 -11.16
N THR A 353 -10.69 5.84 -10.88
CA THR A 353 -11.27 4.98 -9.84
C THR A 353 -11.20 5.63 -8.47
N GLN A 354 -10.05 6.19 -8.11
CA GLN A 354 -9.85 6.84 -6.81
C GLN A 354 -10.76 8.06 -6.62
N LEU A 355 -10.81 8.94 -7.61
CA LEU A 355 -11.65 10.15 -7.56
C LEU A 355 -13.14 9.81 -7.53
N PHE A 356 -13.55 8.80 -8.29
CA PHE A 356 -14.92 8.29 -8.26
C PHE A 356 -15.28 7.72 -6.89
N LEU A 357 -14.44 6.86 -6.31
CA LEU A 357 -14.67 6.31 -4.98
C LEU A 357 -14.66 7.37 -3.87
N ASP A 358 -13.84 8.42 -4.02
CA ASP A 358 -13.88 9.57 -3.12
C ASP A 358 -15.23 10.31 -3.21
N ALA A 359 -15.79 10.47 -4.43
CA ALA A 359 -17.10 11.09 -4.61
C ALA A 359 -18.23 10.23 -4.02
N VAL A 360 -18.15 8.90 -4.19
CA VAL A 360 -19.07 7.94 -3.55
C VAL A 360 -18.99 8.05 -2.02
N ALA A 361 -17.77 8.08 -1.47
CA ALA A 361 -17.55 8.21 -0.03
C ALA A 361 -18.04 9.56 0.55
N ASP A 362 -17.90 10.63 -0.23
CA ASP A 362 -18.43 11.96 0.16
C ASP A 362 -19.96 12.02 0.13
N LYS A 363 -20.60 11.28 -0.78
CA LYS A 363 -22.07 11.18 -0.87
C LYS A 363 -22.65 10.33 0.25
N GLU A 364 -22.07 9.15 0.51
CA GLU A 364 -22.58 8.19 1.48
C GLU A 364 -22.15 8.53 2.93
N GLN A 365 -21.02 9.22 3.10
CA GLN A 365 -20.44 9.60 4.40
C GLN A 365 -20.40 8.46 5.43
N PRO A 366 -19.86 7.28 5.06
CA PRO A 366 -19.82 6.15 5.98
C PRO A 366 -18.94 6.46 7.20
N GLU A 367 -19.42 6.13 8.36
CA GLU A 367 -18.62 6.18 9.59
C GLU A 367 -17.66 4.99 9.61
N VAL A 368 -16.38 5.28 9.82
CA VAL A 368 -15.33 4.25 9.95
C VAL A 368 -15.01 4.08 11.43
N SER A 369 -15.27 2.90 11.97
CA SER A 369 -14.94 2.58 13.35
C SER A 369 -13.44 2.33 13.53
N GLN A 370 -12.97 2.47 14.78
CA GLN A 370 -11.59 2.15 15.11
C GLN A 370 -11.27 0.66 14.89
N GLU A 371 -12.24 -0.22 15.08
CA GLU A 371 -12.10 -1.66 14.88
C GLU A 371 -11.88 -1.98 13.40
N GLU A 372 -12.71 -1.46 12.49
CA GLU A 372 -12.56 -1.63 11.04
C GLU A 372 -11.20 -1.12 10.53
N LEU A 373 -10.76 0.03 11.06
CA LEU A 373 -9.44 0.56 10.71
C LEU A 373 -8.31 -0.37 11.17
N MET A 374 -8.40 -0.92 12.37
CA MET A 374 -7.40 -1.85 12.90
C MET A 374 -7.39 -3.19 12.16
N ASP A 375 -8.57 -3.70 11.77
CA ASP A 375 -8.69 -4.92 10.98
C ASP A 375 -8.07 -4.73 9.58
N HIS A 376 -8.33 -3.59 8.95
CA HIS A 376 -7.72 -3.26 7.66
C HIS A 376 -6.19 -3.12 7.76
N ILE A 377 -5.69 -2.48 8.83
CA ILE A 377 -4.25 -2.40 9.12
C ILE A 377 -3.65 -3.79 9.29
N ALA A 378 -4.30 -4.67 10.06
CA ALA A 378 -3.81 -6.02 10.28
C ALA A 378 -3.80 -6.84 8.98
N PHE A 379 -4.84 -6.72 8.17
CA PHE A 379 -4.93 -7.38 6.86
C PHE A 379 -3.80 -6.90 5.93
N THR A 380 -3.61 -5.59 5.80
CA THR A 380 -2.59 -5.02 4.92
C THR A 380 -1.18 -5.36 5.42
N ALA A 381 -0.93 -5.28 6.73
CA ALA A 381 0.37 -5.67 7.31
C ALA A 381 0.71 -7.14 7.03
N ASN A 382 -0.29 -8.04 7.13
CA ASN A 382 -0.11 -9.46 6.80
C ASN A 382 0.24 -9.69 5.33
N GLN A 383 -0.34 -8.92 4.39
CA GLN A 383 0.01 -9.00 2.97
C GLN A 383 1.48 -8.63 2.72
N TYR A 384 2.02 -7.68 3.48
CA TYR A 384 3.44 -7.30 3.42
C TYR A 384 4.35 -8.17 4.31
N GLY A 385 3.81 -9.19 5.00
CA GLY A 385 4.56 -10.03 5.91
C GLY A 385 5.11 -9.28 7.13
N MET A 386 4.45 -8.19 7.55
CA MET A 386 4.87 -7.30 8.62
C MET A 386 3.99 -7.46 9.87
N ASP A 387 4.57 -7.16 11.04
CA ASP A 387 3.79 -7.02 12.27
C ASP A 387 2.91 -5.76 12.20
N PRO A 388 1.60 -5.85 12.56
CA PRO A 388 0.68 -4.71 12.49
C PRO A 388 1.15 -3.47 13.26
N ASN A 389 1.81 -3.63 14.41
CA ASN A 389 2.30 -2.48 15.19
C ASN A 389 3.50 -1.80 14.50
N GLN A 390 4.36 -2.58 13.86
CA GLN A 390 5.47 -2.03 13.07
C GLN A 390 4.95 -1.29 11.85
N PHE A 391 3.94 -1.83 11.18
CA PHE A 391 3.29 -1.20 10.05
C PHE A 391 2.64 0.14 10.43
N ILE A 392 1.91 0.20 11.56
CA ILE A 392 1.34 1.45 12.10
C ILE A 392 2.43 2.50 12.35
N MET A 393 3.56 2.11 12.97
CA MET A 393 4.66 3.04 13.24
C MET A 393 5.28 3.59 11.94
N GLN A 394 5.41 2.75 10.93
CA GLN A 394 5.90 3.16 9.62
C GLN A 394 4.94 4.16 8.96
N LEU A 395 3.64 3.88 8.95
CA LEU A 395 2.61 4.78 8.42
C LEU A 395 2.57 6.12 9.15
N GLN A 396 2.74 6.10 10.49
CA GLN A 396 2.82 7.34 11.29
C GLN A 396 4.04 8.19 10.92
N GLN A 397 5.20 7.56 10.75
CA GLN A 397 6.44 8.26 10.37
C GLN A 397 6.35 8.82 8.94
N ALA A 398 5.68 8.11 8.04
CA ALA A 398 5.45 8.55 6.67
C ALA A 398 4.27 9.55 6.54
N GLY A 399 3.48 9.78 7.59
CA GLY A 399 2.29 10.64 7.54
C GLY A 399 1.13 10.05 6.73
N GLN A 400 1.12 8.73 6.49
CA GLN A 400 0.18 8.03 5.59
C GLN A 400 -1.08 7.49 6.26
N LEU A 401 -1.25 7.67 7.58
CA LEU A 401 -2.44 7.20 8.28
C LEU A 401 -3.75 7.78 7.73
N GLY A 402 -3.72 9.05 7.29
CA GLY A 402 -4.88 9.69 6.67
C GLY A 402 -5.30 9.03 5.36
N GLY A 403 -4.33 8.59 4.56
CA GLY A 403 -4.58 7.84 3.33
C GLY A 403 -5.28 6.52 3.60
N LEU A 404 -4.76 5.75 4.56
CA LEU A 404 -5.36 4.47 4.94
C LEU A 404 -6.81 4.61 5.46
N PHE A 405 -7.08 5.65 6.26
CA PHE A 405 -8.45 5.96 6.68
C PHE A 405 -9.36 6.26 5.48
N ALA A 406 -8.86 7.01 4.50
CA ALA A 406 -9.61 7.29 3.27
C ALA A 406 -9.88 6.01 2.46
N ASP A 407 -8.92 5.07 2.42
CA ASP A 407 -9.09 3.78 1.73
C ASP A 407 -10.20 2.93 2.38
N VAL A 408 -10.21 2.82 3.70
CA VAL A 408 -11.28 2.12 4.44
C VAL A 408 -12.63 2.79 4.19
N ARG A 409 -12.67 4.13 4.21
CA ARG A 409 -13.89 4.90 3.94
C ARG A 409 -14.43 4.68 2.53
N ARG A 410 -13.53 4.65 1.49
CA ARG A 410 -13.89 4.34 0.10
C ARG A 410 -14.43 2.91 -0.04
N GLY A 411 -13.73 1.94 0.53
CA GLY A 411 -14.15 0.54 0.52
C GLY A 411 -15.54 0.33 1.15
N LYS A 412 -15.79 0.96 2.30
CA LYS A 412 -17.08 0.90 2.98
C LYS A 412 -18.19 1.58 2.18
N ALA A 413 -17.92 2.75 1.59
CA ALA A 413 -18.88 3.45 0.74
C ALA A 413 -19.24 2.63 -0.52
N LEU A 414 -18.27 1.97 -1.13
CA LEU A 414 -18.51 1.09 -2.26
C LEU A 414 -19.33 -0.15 -1.84
N ALA A 415 -19.01 -0.79 -0.72
CA ALA A 415 -19.75 -1.93 -0.19
C ALA A 415 -21.24 -1.61 0.07
N LEU A 416 -21.52 -0.44 0.65
CA LEU A 416 -22.89 0.10 0.84
C LEU A 416 -23.66 0.17 -0.49
N ASN A 417 -23.02 0.64 -1.54
CA ASN A 417 -23.64 0.80 -2.84
C ASN A 417 -23.77 -0.52 -3.58
N ILE A 418 -22.79 -1.43 -3.49
CA ILE A 418 -22.90 -2.79 -4.03
C ILE A 418 -24.08 -3.53 -3.41
N ALA A 419 -24.34 -3.38 -2.11
CA ALA A 419 -25.49 -4.00 -1.44
C ALA A 419 -26.87 -3.58 -2.01
N ARG A 420 -26.90 -2.50 -2.79
CA ARG A 420 -28.11 -2.00 -3.47
C ARG A 420 -28.25 -2.44 -4.92
N THR A 421 -27.21 -3.08 -5.50
CA THR A 421 -27.19 -3.52 -6.90
C THR A 421 -27.94 -4.84 -7.08
N SER A 422 -28.32 -5.13 -8.34
CA SER A 422 -28.89 -6.43 -8.72
C SER A 422 -27.78 -7.31 -9.29
N VAL A 423 -27.49 -8.42 -8.60
CA VAL A 423 -26.49 -9.39 -9.05
C VAL A 423 -27.16 -10.70 -9.41
N LYS A 424 -26.79 -11.27 -10.56
CA LYS A 424 -27.24 -12.58 -11.01
C LYS A 424 -26.04 -13.44 -11.36
N ASP A 425 -26.18 -14.73 -11.18
CA ASP A 425 -25.19 -15.63 -11.74
C ASP A 425 -25.50 -15.95 -13.23
N THR A 426 -24.49 -16.50 -13.93
CA THR A 426 -24.64 -16.89 -15.35
C THR A 426 -25.66 -18.01 -15.58
N ASP A 427 -26.11 -18.70 -14.53
CA ASP A 427 -27.21 -19.67 -14.57
C ASP A 427 -28.58 -18.98 -14.38
N GLY A 428 -28.60 -17.68 -14.11
CA GLY A 428 -29.81 -16.87 -13.96
C GLY A 428 -30.39 -16.85 -12.54
N ALA A 429 -29.66 -17.36 -11.54
CA ALA A 429 -30.06 -17.25 -10.13
C ALA A 429 -29.70 -15.88 -9.55
N ASP A 430 -30.55 -15.35 -8.68
CA ASP A 430 -30.27 -14.10 -7.98
C ASP A 430 -29.22 -14.35 -6.89
N VAL A 431 -28.19 -13.50 -6.85
CA VAL A 431 -27.13 -13.48 -5.84
C VAL A 431 -27.35 -12.28 -4.94
N ASP A 432 -27.50 -12.50 -3.63
CA ASP A 432 -27.65 -11.39 -2.68
C ASP A 432 -26.29 -10.77 -2.32
N PRO A 433 -25.97 -9.54 -2.77
CA PRO A 433 -24.69 -8.90 -2.45
C PRO A 433 -24.46 -8.71 -0.95
N LYS A 434 -25.52 -8.64 -0.13
CA LYS A 434 -25.42 -8.45 1.32
C LYS A 434 -24.75 -9.64 2.02
N GLU A 435 -24.82 -10.84 1.43
CA GLU A 435 -24.10 -12.01 1.97
C GLU A 435 -22.57 -11.90 1.88
N TYR A 436 -22.07 -11.03 0.99
CA TYR A 436 -20.65 -10.83 0.69
C TYR A 436 -20.07 -9.56 1.35
N PHE A 437 -20.87 -8.48 1.34
CA PHE A 437 -20.42 -7.15 1.76
C PHE A 437 -21.05 -6.69 3.08
N GLY A 438 -21.88 -7.54 3.71
CA GLY A 438 -22.60 -7.23 4.93
C GLY A 438 -23.85 -6.39 4.69
N ASP A 439 -24.78 -6.44 5.65
CA ASP A 439 -25.93 -5.53 5.70
C ASP A 439 -25.52 -4.24 6.42
N VAL A 440 -24.72 -3.41 5.73
CA VAL A 440 -24.10 -2.21 6.29
C VAL A 440 -25.17 -1.18 6.68
N GLU A 441 -26.37 -1.21 6.05
CA GLU A 441 -27.50 -0.37 6.46
C GLU A 441 -28.06 -0.80 7.83
N ALA A 442 -28.17 -2.11 8.07
CA ALA A 442 -28.58 -2.62 9.39
C ALA A 442 -27.51 -2.41 10.47
N GLU A 443 -26.24 -2.35 10.10
CA GLU A 443 -25.14 -2.03 11.02
C GLU A 443 -25.10 -0.54 11.34
N ALA A 444 -25.30 0.35 10.38
CA ALA A 444 -25.43 1.79 10.60
C ALA A 444 -26.62 2.11 11.51
N GLU A 445 -27.80 1.49 11.26
CA GLU A 445 -28.95 1.65 12.17
C GLU A 445 -28.70 1.13 13.60
N LYS A 446 -27.88 0.10 13.76
CA LYS A 446 -27.49 -0.41 15.08
C LYS A 446 -26.52 0.53 15.79
N ALA A 447 -25.61 1.16 15.05
CA ALA A 447 -24.68 2.15 15.56
C ALA A 447 -25.41 3.40 16.05
N ASP A 448 -26.34 3.95 15.23
CA ASP A 448 -27.19 5.09 15.60
C ASP A 448 -28.05 4.81 16.84
N LYS A 449 -28.62 3.61 16.93
CA LYS A 449 -29.41 3.20 18.12
C LYS A 449 -28.49 3.04 19.34
N ALA A 450 -27.26 2.59 19.20
CA ALA A 450 -26.33 2.46 20.31
C ALA A 450 -25.79 3.81 20.79
N GLU A 451 -25.63 4.81 19.91
CA GLU A 451 -25.32 6.19 20.31
C GLU A 451 -26.49 6.91 20.95
N ALA A 452 -27.70 6.75 20.43
CA ALA A 452 -28.91 7.26 21.04
C ALA A 452 -29.12 6.71 22.48
N ASP A 453 -28.89 5.42 22.69
CA ASP A 453 -28.94 4.77 24.01
C ASP A 453 -27.81 5.25 24.96
N LYS A 454 -26.63 5.60 24.42
CA LYS A 454 -25.54 6.21 25.23
C LYS A 454 -25.83 7.66 25.58
N ALA A 455 -26.44 8.43 24.68
CA ALA A 455 -26.86 9.81 24.92
C ALA A 455 -27.98 9.87 25.98
N ASP A 456 -28.98 9.00 25.92
CA ASP A 456 -30.07 8.91 26.90
C ASP A 456 -29.55 8.48 28.29
N LYS A 457 -28.59 7.57 28.36
CA LYS A 457 -27.94 7.19 29.64
C LYS A 457 -26.99 8.26 30.20
N ALA A 458 -26.56 9.24 29.41
CA ALA A 458 -25.78 10.36 29.87
C ALA A 458 -26.63 11.48 30.49
N GLU A 459 -27.88 11.62 30.06
CA GLU A 459 -28.83 12.60 30.64
C GLU A 459 -29.47 12.15 31.96
N GLU A 460 -29.47 10.86 32.28
CA GLU A 460 -30.07 10.31 33.53
C GLU A 460 -29.12 10.33 34.74
N LYS A 461 -28.11 11.20 34.79
CA LYS A 461 -27.39 11.47 36.06
C LYS A 461 -28.13 12.50 36.91
N PRO A 462 -28.53 12.15 38.16
CA PRO A 462 -29.41 12.98 38.95
C PRO A 462 -28.75 14.31 39.33
N LYS A 463 -29.44 15.41 39.04
CA LYS A 463 -29.14 16.77 39.53
C LYS A 463 -29.14 16.76 41.04
N LYS A 464 -28.01 16.80 41.71
CA LYS A 464 -27.85 17.11 43.13
C LYS A 464 -28.22 18.57 43.37
N ALA A 465 -29.20 18.75 44.25
CA ALA A 465 -29.72 20.04 44.73
C ALA A 465 -28.64 20.92 45.41
N PRO A 466 -28.81 22.24 45.43
CA PRO A 466 -27.81 23.18 45.92
C PRO A 466 -27.78 23.21 47.47
N ALA A 467 -26.58 22.97 48.02
CA ALA A 467 -26.34 23.13 49.45
C ALA A 467 -26.09 24.61 49.82
N LYS A 468 -26.78 25.00 50.88
CA LYS A 468 -26.78 26.34 51.51
C LYS A 468 -25.39 26.75 52.01
N LYS A 469 -25.09 28.05 51.87
CA LYS A 469 -24.02 28.78 52.53
C LYS A 469 -24.15 28.68 54.05
N SER A 470 -23.03 28.39 54.73
CA SER A 470 -22.81 28.87 56.09
C SER A 470 -21.34 29.26 56.29
N THR A 471 -21.23 30.37 56.99
CA THR A 471 -20.12 31.27 57.24
C THR A 471 -19.07 30.73 58.22
N ALA A 472 -17.83 31.09 57.94
CA ALA A 472 -16.71 31.52 58.83
C ALA A 472 -16.41 30.74 60.11
N LYS A 473 -15.16 30.32 60.27
CA LYS A 473 -14.27 30.84 61.30
C LYS A 473 -12.80 30.38 61.11
N LYS A 474 -11.97 31.35 61.33
CA LYS A 474 -10.52 31.41 61.36
C LYS A 474 -9.96 30.76 62.62
N SER A 475 -8.90 29.95 62.59
CA SER A 475 -7.83 29.92 63.62
C SER A 475 -6.66 29.03 63.18
N THR A 476 -5.53 29.63 62.91
CA THR A 476 -4.22 29.59 63.54
C THR A 476 -3.59 28.24 63.87
N ALA A 477 -2.48 28.02 63.16
CA ALA A 477 -1.15 27.54 63.58
C ALA A 477 -0.99 26.35 64.53
N LYS A 478 -0.22 25.33 64.09
CA LYS A 478 1.04 25.00 64.79
C LYS A 478 1.91 23.98 64.03
N LYS A 479 3.15 24.31 64.02
CA LYS A 479 4.39 23.61 63.70
C LYS A 479 4.51 22.23 64.36
N GLY A 480 5.24 21.32 63.71
CA GLY A 480 5.74 20.09 64.36
C GLY A 480 6.35 19.13 63.35
N THR A 481 7.58 19.31 63.01
CA THR A 481 8.80 18.48 63.15
C THR A 481 8.78 17.05 62.64
N ALA A 482 9.58 16.83 61.66
CA ALA A 482 10.55 15.77 61.35
C ALA A 482 10.49 14.43 62.08
N LYS A 483 10.55 13.34 61.31
CA LYS A 483 11.49 12.24 61.60
C LYS A 483 11.90 11.46 60.34
N LYS A 484 13.19 11.40 60.21
CA LYS A 484 14.07 10.64 59.34
C LYS A 484 14.02 9.13 59.71
N SER A 485 14.13 8.21 58.77
CA SER A 485 14.92 6.97 58.85
C SER A 485 15.03 6.36 57.46
N THR A 486 16.20 6.44 56.90
CA THR A 486 17.29 5.46 56.76
C THR A 486 17.02 4.31 55.83
N ALA A 487 17.53 4.39 54.66
CA ALA A 487 18.56 3.67 53.94
C ALA A 487 18.69 2.16 54.21
N LYS A 488 18.63 1.36 53.13
CA LYS A 488 19.53 0.21 53.00
C LYS A 488 20.01 0.00 51.58
N LYS A 489 21.29 0.10 51.46
CA LYS A 489 22.21 -0.14 50.36
C LYS A 489 22.55 -1.63 50.31
N SER A 490 22.72 -2.20 49.13
CA SER A 490 23.70 -3.28 48.86
C SER A 490 23.95 -3.31 47.37
N THR A 491 25.06 -2.73 46.94
CA THR A 491 26.35 -3.30 46.55
C THR A 491 26.25 -4.45 45.57
N ALA A 492 26.53 -4.27 44.29
CA ALA A 492 27.80 -4.21 43.58
C ALA A 492 28.52 -5.57 43.50
N LYS A 493 28.74 -6.05 42.28
CA LYS A 493 30.08 -6.58 41.93
C LYS A 493 30.33 -6.55 40.41
N LYS A 494 31.40 -5.92 40.12
CA LYS A 494 32.17 -5.67 38.93
C LYS A 494 33.13 -6.84 38.71
N ALA A 495 33.38 -7.24 37.47
CA ALA A 495 34.64 -7.85 36.99
C ALA A 495 34.63 -7.76 35.47
N THR A 496 35.31 -6.82 34.84
CA THR A 496 36.68 -6.74 34.33
C THR A 496 37.06 -7.90 33.38
N LYS A 497 37.15 -7.61 32.05
CA LYS A 497 38.34 -7.19 31.26
C LYS A 497 39.36 -8.29 30.99
N LYS A 498 39.56 -8.63 29.70
CA LYS A 498 40.83 -8.75 28.94
C LYS A 498 40.48 -9.32 27.55
N ALA A 499 40.64 -8.67 26.43
CA ALA A 499 41.86 -8.19 25.74
C ALA A 499 42.80 -9.31 25.28
N ALA A 500 42.97 -9.39 24.01
CA ALA A 500 44.17 -9.52 23.20
C ALA A 500 43.84 -10.43 22.01
N GLU A 501 43.81 -9.92 20.77
CA GLU A 501 44.98 -9.75 19.87
C GLU A 501 45.71 -11.05 19.53
N LYS A 502 45.63 -11.44 18.26
CA LYS A 502 46.69 -11.67 17.28
C LYS A 502 46.17 -12.62 16.20
N LYS A 503 46.20 -12.13 14.98
CA LYS A 503 47.23 -12.25 13.91
C LYS A 503 47.05 -13.48 13.02
N GLU A 504 46.89 -13.12 11.75
CA GLU A 504 47.62 -13.67 10.58
C GLU A 504 47.59 -15.20 10.43
N ASP A 505 46.91 -15.69 9.43
CA ASP A 505 47.41 -15.97 8.08
C ASP A 505 46.26 -15.99 7.07
#